data_a90f92fdd5485e81cf793f3f490e1edd
#
_entry.id   a90f92fdd5485e81cf793f3f490e1edd
#
_cell.length_a   1.000
_cell.length_b   1.000
_cell.length_c   1.000
_cell.angle_alpha   90.00
_cell.angle_beta   90.00
_cell.angle_gamma   90.00
#
_symmetry.space_group_name_H-M   'P 1'
#
loop_
_entity.id
_entity.type
_entity.pdbx_description
1 polymer ?
#
loop_
_entity_poly.entity_id
_entity_poly.type
_entity_poly.pdbx_seq_one_letter_code
_entity_poly.pdbx_strand_id
1 'polypeptide(L)'
;MHKPERFDKIHPGLTCEHARHLLMKSVSKQDSESDFYTAAAHLINCPCAETEKALIEFLQNRLSSCQSVKITKRKIVEVLARLGCIDAIPVIGQCLWSDDVYLVENSVWSLQTLQCNDQTLVDKMIGILEADSANQRIIIQCLSSLDVSRSVDTIRPFQFSSVPGIKGAAISAISKLTHDCERVHEISLNLFLPNQMDRHFAIQDLIDANAIDQIDEVFSAPVSPVFKIRAIRKLYGDNLAGTVTPCLLTSLDSLLSCNLDAINCVHRYDQIPSAEFLVRDLYNTDFSRCYLALKHLSSSPSSEIFPLLKDSWIEEAHNDYGAHYFFINLFGSISDWSVEAMSWIIELLVASIFNVRPQFQKSRSASVLALAKLNPIMLCEFIEEILASRDSLPWDMRYSLIQAIDMYSELDKVSKRKIILEISADDNDLFVQARAGMAIVL
;
A
#
# COMPACT_ATOMS: atom_id res chain seq x y z
N MET A 1 -1.65 -2.94 21.21
CA MET A 1 -0.28 -3.09 20.69
C MET A 1 -0.36 -3.91 19.42
N HIS A 2 -0.28 -3.26 18.24
CA HIS A 2 -0.15 -3.99 16.99
C HIS A 2 1.18 -4.74 17.00
N LYS A 3 1.13 -6.08 16.88
CA LYS A 3 2.33 -6.85 16.57
C LYS A 3 2.84 -6.32 15.22
N PRO A 4 4.14 -5.96 15.09
CA PRO A 4 4.67 -5.56 13.79
C PRO A 4 4.38 -6.69 12.80
N GLU A 5 3.85 -6.31 11.62
CA GLU A 5 3.68 -7.24 10.52
C GLU A 5 5.05 -7.89 10.28
N ARG A 6 5.10 -9.21 10.36
CA ARG A 6 6.32 -9.96 10.07
C ARG A 6 6.60 -9.80 8.59
N PHE A 7 7.51 -8.90 8.25
CA PHE A 7 8.10 -8.91 6.92
C PHE A 7 8.78 -10.26 6.73
N ASP A 8 8.50 -10.89 5.60
CA ASP A 8 9.05 -12.19 5.27
C ASP A 8 10.55 -12.26 5.52
N LYS A 9 11.05 -13.44 5.82
CA LYS A 9 12.47 -13.72 5.93
C LYS A 9 13.14 -13.53 4.55
N ILE A 10 13.28 -12.26 4.15
CA ILE A 10 13.93 -11.87 2.89
C ILE A 10 15.38 -12.39 2.87
N HIS A 11 15.95 -12.64 4.03
CA HIS A 11 17.30 -13.19 4.18
C HIS A 11 17.24 -14.52 4.95
N PRO A 12 16.95 -15.65 4.28
CA PRO A 12 16.95 -16.98 4.90
C PRO A 12 18.32 -17.26 5.54
N GLY A 13 18.31 -17.64 6.82
CA GLY A 13 19.53 -17.94 7.55
C GLY A 13 20.12 -16.78 8.36
N LEU A 14 19.67 -15.54 8.19
CA LEU A 14 20.07 -14.44 9.06
C LEU A 14 19.26 -14.52 10.38
N THR A 15 19.96 -14.70 11.50
CA THR A 15 19.35 -14.68 12.85
C THR A 15 19.37 -13.27 13.43
N CYS A 16 18.47 -12.99 14.40
CA CYS A 16 18.45 -11.70 15.11
C CYS A 16 19.79 -11.38 15.79
N GLU A 17 20.43 -12.39 16.38
CA GLU A 17 21.73 -12.23 17.02
C GLU A 17 22.82 -11.91 16.01
N HIS A 18 22.86 -12.63 14.88
CA HIS A 18 23.83 -12.37 13.81
C HIS A 18 23.62 -10.98 13.20
N ALA A 19 22.37 -10.55 12.97
CA ALA A 19 22.06 -9.21 12.47
C ALA A 19 22.57 -8.12 13.43
N ARG A 20 22.34 -8.25 14.75
CA ARG A 20 22.91 -7.32 15.75
C ARG A 20 24.43 -7.30 15.72
N HIS A 21 25.06 -8.48 15.62
CA HIS A 21 26.52 -8.57 15.53
C HIS A 21 27.07 -7.91 14.26
N LEU A 22 26.40 -8.06 13.12
CA LEU A 22 26.78 -7.37 11.87
C LEU A 22 26.81 -5.84 12.03
N LEU A 23 25.82 -5.26 12.70
CA LEU A 23 25.79 -3.80 12.96
C LEU A 23 26.98 -3.32 13.81
N MET A 24 27.53 -4.18 14.66
CA MET A 24 28.70 -3.86 15.52
C MET A 24 30.03 -3.96 14.79
N LYS A 25 30.13 -4.67 13.65
CA LYS A 25 31.37 -4.78 12.86
C LYS A 25 31.87 -3.40 12.43
N SER A 26 33.18 -3.23 12.32
CA SER A 26 33.76 -2.04 11.68
C SER A 26 33.47 -2.04 10.18
N VAL A 27 33.38 -0.85 9.56
CA VAL A 27 33.14 -0.70 8.11
C VAL A 27 34.14 -1.51 7.28
N SER A 28 35.41 -1.57 7.71
CA SER A 28 36.48 -2.31 7.04
C SER A 28 36.39 -3.83 7.16
N LYS A 29 35.49 -4.36 7.99
CA LYS A 29 35.29 -5.80 8.23
C LYS A 29 33.93 -6.30 7.71
N GLN A 30 33.28 -5.52 6.86
CA GLN A 30 32.11 -5.98 6.14
C GLN A 30 32.51 -6.93 5.01
N ASP A 31 31.69 -7.95 4.81
CA ASP A 31 31.84 -8.87 3.67
C ASP A 31 31.18 -8.31 2.41
N SER A 32 30.14 -7.43 2.59
CA SER A 32 29.44 -6.72 1.54
C SER A 32 29.06 -5.31 1.98
N GLU A 33 29.01 -4.36 1.04
CA GLU A 33 28.50 -2.98 1.29
C GLU A 33 27.05 -2.95 1.79
N SER A 34 26.26 -3.99 1.50
CA SER A 34 24.87 -4.12 1.92
C SER A 34 24.67 -4.73 3.32
N ASP A 35 25.73 -5.25 3.97
CA ASP A 35 25.61 -6.00 5.23
C ASP A 35 24.89 -5.21 6.33
N PHE A 36 25.23 -3.95 6.52
CA PHE A 36 24.59 -3.12 7.53
C PHE A 36 23.11 -2.86 7.23
N TYR A 37 22.79 -2.56 5.96
CA TYR A 37 21.41 -2.34 5.54
C TYR A 37 20.57 -3.60 5.71
N THR A 38 21.11 -4.74 5.27
CA THR A 38 20.46 -6.06 5.39
C THR A 38 20.21 -6.41 6.86
N ALA A 39 21.20 -6.19 7.72
CA ALA A 39 21.06 -6.41 9.16
C ALA A 39 19.99 -5.50 9.76
N ALA A 40 20.04 -4.20 9.48
CA ALA A 40 19.05 -3.24 9.98
C ALA A 40 17.63 -3.59 9.51
N ALA A 41 17.44 -3.91 8.23
CA ALA A 41 16.15 -4.30 7.67
C ALA A 41 15.61 -5.59 8.32
N HIS A 42 16.47 -6.59 8.54
CA HIS A 42 16.07 -7.84 9.19
C HIS A 42 15.60 -7.64 10.65
N LEU A 43 16.19 -6.70 11.37
CA LEU A 43 15.91 -6.45 12.77
C LEU A 43 14.48 -5.95 13.06
N ILE A 44 13.73 -5.53 12.06
CA ILE A 44 12.28 -5.26 12.20
C ILE A 44 11.52 -6.51 12.69
N ASN A 45 12.01 -7.70 12.39
CA ASN A 45 11.43 -8.97 12.81
C ASN A 45 11.88 -9.44 14.20
N CYS A 46 12.73 -8.65 14.87
CA CYS A 46 13.40 -9.01 16.11
C CYS A 46 13.08 -8.01 17.24
N PRO A 47 11.80 -7.82 17.63
CA PRO A 47 11.40 -6.82 18.62
C PRO A 47 11.88 -7.22 20.03
N CYS A 48 13.01 -6.66 20.46
CA CYS A 48 13.55 -6.82 21.82
C CYS A 48 14.47 -5.65 22.19
N ALA A 49 14.73 -5.46 23.47
CA ALA A 49 15.54 -4.37 23.99
C ALA A 49 16.99 -4.38 23.44
N GLU A 50 17.57 -5.55 23.21
CA GLU A 50 18.90 -5.68 22.62
C GLU A 50 18.95 -5.19 21.17
N THR A 51 17.85 -5.39 20.42
CA THR A 51 17.71 -4.87 19.05
C THR A 51 17.62 -3.35 19.05
N GLU A 52 16.76 -2.78 19.89
CA GLU A 52 16.60 -1.33 20.02
C GLU A 52 17.92 -0.67 20.41
N LYS A 53 18.60 -1.23 21.41
CA LYS A 53 19.92 -0.76 21.85
C LYS A 53 20.95 -0.78 20.71
N ALA A 54 21.07 -1.89 19.98
CA ALA A 54 22.02 -2.02 18.87
C ALA A 54 21.77 -0.99 17.76
N LEU A 55 20.49 -0.74 17.42
CA LEU A 55 20.09 0.25 16.43
C LEU A 55 20.39 1.69 16.89
N ILE A 56 20.09 2.01 18.17
CA ILE A 56 20.39 3.32 18.76
C ILE A 56 21.90 3.57 18.79
N GLU A 57 22.69 2.59 19.25
CA GLU A 57 24.15 2.67 19.29
C GLU A 57 24.76 2.89 17.90
N PHE A 58 24.19 2.27 16.85
CA PHE A 58 24.65 2.50 15.49
C PHE A 58 24.43 3.96 15.06
N LEU A 59 23.25 4.54 15.33
CA LEU A 59 22.96 5.94 15.01
C LEU A 59 23.91 6.91 15.72
N GLN A 60 24.19 6.68 16.99
CA GLN A 60 25.02 7.54 17.83
C GLN A 60 26.50 7.48 17.48
N ASN A 61 27.03 6.28 17.27
CA ASN A 61 28.47 6.05 17.23
C ASN A 61 29.07 5.98 15.82
N ARG A 62 28.24 5.86 14.77
CA ARG A 62 28.74 5.78 13.39
C ARG A 62 28.80 7.15 12.74
N LEU A 63 29.98 7.76 12.78
CA LEU A 63 30.23 9.08 12.17
C LEU A 63 30.68 9.00 10.70
N SER A 64 30.85 7.78 10.14
CA SER A 64 31.31 7.61 8.77
C SER A 64 30.32 8.20 7.76
N SER A 65 30.86 8.94 6.77
CA SER A 65 30.11 9.50 5.64
C SER A 65 29.97 8.55 4.46
N CYS A 66 30.43 7.29 4.56
CA CYS A 66 30.33 6.33 3.48
C CYS A 66 28.86 5.99 3.17
N GLN A 67 28.59 5.67 1.90
CA GLN A 67 27.23 5.50 1.40
C GLN A 67 26.50 4.37 2.12
N SER A 68 27.16 3.25 2.43
CA SER A 68 26.57 2.13 3.16
C SER A 68 26.06 2.53 4.55
N VAL A 69 26.80 3.36 5.29
CA VAL A 69 26.37 3.87 6.60
C VAL A 69 25.21 4.84 6.46
N LYS A 70 25.24 5.77 5.47
CA LYS A 70 24.12 6.70 5.23
C LYS A 70 22.81 5.96 4.94
N ILE A 71 22.83 5.01 4.00
CA ILE A 71 21.64 4.21 3.65
C ILE A 71 21.15 3.40 4.87
N THR A 72 22.09 2.84 5.64
CA THR A 72 21.75 2.08 6.86
C THR A 72 21.10 2.97 7.92
N LYS A 73 21.60 4.18 8.17
CA LYS A 73 21.00 5.13 9.11
C LYS A 73 19.55 5.46 8.73
N ARG A 74 19.29 5.71 7.42
CA ARG A 74 17.93 5.91 6.91
C ARG A 74 17.01 4.72 7.24
N LYS A 75 17.50 3.49 7.07
CA LYS A 75 16.73 2.27 7.39
C LYS A 75 16.55 2.10 8.91
N ILE A 76 17.56 2.40 9.72
CA ILE A 76 17.50 2.25 11.18
C ILE A 76 16.42 3.17 11.79
N VAL A 77 16.34 4.43 11.39
CA VAL A 77 15.30 5.34 11.91
C VAL A 77 13.90 4.83 11.58
N GLU A 78 13.71 4.29 10.38
CA GLU A 78 12.45 3.64 9.98
C GLU A 78 12.14 2.41 10.86
N VAL A 79 13.12 1.53 11.06
CA VAL A 79 12.93 0.29 11.85
C VAL A 79 12.61 0.61 13.30
N LEU A 80 13.31 1.56 13.92
CA LEU A 80 13.04 2.00 15.30
C LEU A 80 11.61 2.54 15.45
N ALA A 81 11.14 3.32 14.48
CA ALA A 81 9.78 3.82 14.48
C ALA A 81 8.74 2.68 14.33
N ARG A 82 8.98 1.72 13.43
CA ARG A 82 8.10 0.56 13.24
C ARG A 82 8.07 -0.39 14.44
N LEU A 83 9.17 -0.46 15.19
CA LEU A 83 9.23 -1.21 16.45
C LEU A 83 8.51 -0.48 17.59
N GLY A 84 8.18 0.80 17.42
CA GLY A 84 7.57 1.64 18.46
C GLY A 84 8.56 2.05 19.57
N CYS A 85 9.86 2.12 19.26
CA CYS A 85 10.90 2.44 20.22
C CYS A 85 10.88 3.94 20.60
N ILE A 86 10.14 4.28 21.65
CA ILE A 86 10.01 5.67 22.14
C ILE A 86 11.36 6.21 22.65
N ASP A 87 12.19 5.36 23.25
CA ASP A 87 13.51 5.75 23.76
C ASP A 87 14.47 6.20 22.63
N ALA A 88 14.14 5.90 21.37
CA ALA A 88 14.92 6.35 20.22
C ALA A 88 14.61 7.80 19.79
N ILE A 89 13.53 8.44 20.27
CA ILE A 89 13.13 9.80 19.87
C ILE A 89 14.31 10.80 19.95
N PRO A 90 15.12 10.86 21.04
CA PRO A 90 16.21 11.83 21.10
C PRO A 90 17.29 11.61 20.02
N VAL A 91 17.65 10.36 19.72
CA VAL A 91 18.68 10.06 18.72
C VAL A 91 18.15 10.23 17.29
N ILE A 92 16.90 9.89 17.05
CA ILE A 92 16.22 10.18 15.76
C ILE A 92 16.11 11.69 15.58
N GLY A 93 15.76 12.43 16.63
CA GLY A 93 15.70 13.88 16.62
C GLY A 93 17.03 14.53 16.23
N GLN A 94 18.18 14.01 16.68
CA GLN A 94 19.49 14.50 16.25
C GLN A 94 19.70 14.40 14.73
N CYS A 95 19.07 13.45 14.05
CA CYS A 95 19.17 13.31 12.61
C CYS A 95 18.51 14.44 11.82
N LEU A 96 17.66 15.27 12.45
CA LEU A 96 17.08 16.47 11.83
C LEU A 96 18.12 17.55 11.47
N TRP A 97 19.33 17.46 12.04
CA TRP A 97 20.46 18.35 11.74
C TRP A 97 21.40 17.79 10.67
N SER A 98 21.04 16.67 10.01
CA SER A 98 21.87 16.01 8.99
C SER A 98 21.83 16.78 7.67
N ASP A 99 22.97 16.79 6.94
CA ASP A 99 23.02 17.22 5.53
C ASP A 99 22.40 16.19 4.56
N ASP A 100 22.05 15.00 5.05
CA ASP A 100 21.41 13.94 4.28
C ASP A 100 19.88 14.17 4.26
N VAL A 101 19.38 14.77 3.18
CA VAL A 101 17.95 15.09 2.98
C VAL A 101 17.04 13.88 3.22
N TYR A 102 17.45 12.69 2.77
CA TYR A 102 16.66 11.46 2.97
C TYR A 102 16.69 10.96 4.42
N LEU A 103 17.78 11.20 5.16
CA LEU A 103 17.82 10.89 6.58
C LEU A 103 16.90 11.82 7.36
N VAL A 104 16.88 13.11 7.03
CA VAL A 104 15.94 14.08 7.61
C VAL A 104 14.49 13.65 7.33
N GLU A 105 14.17 13.33 6.09
CA GLU A 105 12.84 12.88 5.68
C GLU A 105 12.38 11.63 6.50
N ASN A 106 13.22 10.59 6.55
CA ASN A 106 12.90 9.39 7.31
C ASN A 106 12.79 9.67 8.82
N SER A 107 13.59 10.62 9.35
CA SER A 107 13.52 11.00 10.75
C SER A 107 12.23 11.75 11.07
N VAL A 108 11.77 12.68 10.21
CA VAL A 108 10.48 13.35 10.35
C VAL A 108 9.34 12.34 10.36
N TRP A 109 9.33 11.41 9.40
CA TRP A 109 8.34 10.33 9.36
C TRP A 109 8.39 9.45 10.62
N SER A 110 9.58 9.14 11.12
CA SER A 110 9.77 8.33 12.32
C SER A 110 9.26 9.04 13.58
N LEU A 111 9.53 10.34 13.72
CA LEU A 111 9.03 11.16 14.83
C LEU A 111 7.50 11.27 14.79
N GLN A 112 6.91 11.41 13.61
CA GLN A 112 5.46 11.35 13.42
C GLN A 112 4.89 9.98 13.86
N THR A 113 5.50 8.89 13.43
CA THR A 113 5.06 7.52 13.74
C THR A 113 5.13 7.22 15.25
N LEU A 114 6.18 7.74 15.92
CA LEU A 114 6.39 7.62 17.37
C LEU A 114 5.57 8.64 18.18
N GLN A 115 4.74 9.47 17.54
CA GLN A 115 3.93 10.51 18.20
C GLN A 115 4.79 11.43 19.09
N CYS A 116 5.89 11.96 18.52
CA CYS A 116 6.84 12.80 19.23
C CYS A 116 6.19 14.07 19.79
N ASN A 117 6.32 14.30 21.10
CA ASN A 117 5.82 15.47 21.81
C ASN A 117 6.94 16.41 22.31
N ASP A 118 8.19 16.17 21.94
CA ASP A 118 9.34 17.00 22.30
C ASP A 118 9.25 18.36 21.57
N GLN A 119 9.03 19.42 22.35
CA GLN A 119 8.85 20.77 21.83
C GLN A 119 10.09 21.29 21.08
N THR A 120 11.29 20.90 21.52
CA THR A 120 12.54 21.32 20.85
C THR A 120 12.65 20.71 19.44
N LEU A 121 12.24 19.45 19.28
CA LEU A 121 12.23 18.79 17.98
C LEU A 121 11.14 19.34 17.08
N VAL A 122 9.97 19.65 17.65
CA VAL A 122 8.88 20.32 16.91
C VAL A 122 9.32 21.71 16.44
N ASP A 123 9.97 22.50 17.30
CA ASP A 123 10.48 23.83 16.91
C ASP A 123 11.57 23.73 15.83
N LYS A 124 12.40 22.68 15.90
CA LYS A 124 13.37 22.41 14.84
C LYS A 124 12.69 22.09 13.50
N MET A 125 11.62 21.29 13.48
CA MET A 125 10.87 21.00 12.25
C MET A 125 10.24 22.27 11.67
N ILE A 126 9.65 23.13 12.51
CA ILE A 126 9.13 24.44 12.08
C ILE A 126 10.24 25.30 11.46
N GLY A 127 11.42 25.39 12.12
CA GLY A 127 12.55 26.13 11.60
C GLY A 127 13.11 25.58 10.28
N ILE A 128 13.10 24.25 10.06
CA ILE A 128 13.48 23.64 8.78
C ILE A 128 12.48 24.05 7.69
N LEU A 129 11.17 24.09 8.00
CA LEU A 129 10.13 24.48 7.07
C LEU A 129 10.29 25.95 6.63
N GLU A 130 10.65 26.85 7.55
CA GLU A 130 10.92 28.27 7.26
C GLU A 130 12.17 28.48 6.39
N ALA A 131 13.14 27.57 6.48
CA ALA A 131 14.41 27.68 5.75
C ALA A 131 14.33 27.25 4.27
N ASP A 132 13.14 27.03 3.71
CA ASP A 132 12.91 26.60 2.32
C ASP A 132 13.69 25.31 1.96
N SER A 133 13.56 24.29 2.79
CA SER A 133 14.24 23.01 2.64
C SER A 133 13.55 22.08 1.65
N ALA A 134 14.26 21.04 1.20
CA ALA A 134 13.72 20.02 0.31
C ALA A 134 12.60 19.14 0.93
N ASN A 135 12.39 19.19 2.26
CA ASN A 135 11.51 18.29 3.00
C ASN A 135 10.17 18.93 3.40
N GLN A 136 9.75 20.00 2.75
CA GLN A 136 8.57 20.79 3.12
C GLN A 136 7.32 19.92 3.27
N ARG A 137 7.01 19.06 2.29
CA ARG A 137 5.82 18.21 2.32
C ARG A 137 5.76 17.32 3.56
N ILE A 138 6.81 16.56 3.84
CA ILE A 138 6.81 15.59 4.96
C ILE A 138 6.76 16.31 6.31
N ILE A 139 7.38 17.48 6.42
CA ILE A 139 7.36 18.28 7.64
C ILE A 139 5.95 18.84 7.88
N ILE A 140 5.28 19.37 6.86
CA ILE A 140 3.89 19.84 6.94
C ILE A 140 2.97 18.70 7.41
N GLN A 141 3.09 17.53 6.81
CA GLN A 141 2.31 16.34 7.18
C GLN A 141 2.58 15.90 8.62
N CYS A 142 3.85 15.90 9.04
CA CYS A 142 4.24 15.56 10.41
C CYS A 142 3.64 16.55 11.43
N LEU A 143 3.81 17.84 11.22
CA LEU A 143 3.29 18.88 12.12
C LEU A 143 1.76 18.82 12.22
N SER A 144 1.09 18.58 11.11
CA SER A 144 -0.37 18.36 11.08
C SER A 144 -0.76 17.07 11.82
N SER A 145 -0.04 15.97 11.63
CA SER A 145 -0.32 14.70 12.28
C SER A 145 -0.13 14.74 13.80
N LEU A 146 0.84 15.55 14.24
CA LEU A 146 1.13 15.79 15.68
C LEU A 146 0.26 16.90 16.30
N ASP A 147 -0.75 17.40 15.56
CA ASP A 147 -1.69 18.46 15.98
C ASP A 147 -1.00 19.75 16.47
N VAL A 148 0.09 20.14 15.81
CA VAL A 148 0.90 21.32 16.17
C VAL A 148 0.23 22.60 15.68
N SER A 149 -0.77 23.12 16.39
CA SER A 149 -1.55 24.30 15.99
C SER A 149 -0.70 25.56 15.81
N ARG A 150 0.41 25.72 16.55
CA ARG A 150 1.32 26.87 16.40
C ARG A 150 2.08 26.92 15.09
N SER A 151 2.10 25.84 14.31
CA SER A 151 2.71 25.80 12.98
C SER A 151 1.83 26.36 11.86
N VAL A 152 0.58 26.70 12.16
CA VAL A 152 -0.42 27.15 11.17
C VAL A 152 0.09 28.34 10.35
N ASP A 153 0.63 29.38 11.01
CA ASP A 153 1.10 30.57 10.32
C ASP A 153 2.30 30.28 9.40
N THR A 154 3.18 29.35 9.81
CA THR A 154 4.31 28.91 8.99
C THR A 154 3.85 28.05 7.81
N ILE A 155 2.80 27.21 7.99
CA ILE A 155 2.27 26.33 6.92
C ILE A 155 1.42 27.12 5.90
N ARG A 156 0.68 28.14 6.33
CA ARG A 156 -0.30 28.88 5.50
C ARG A 156 0.25 29.38 4.16
N PRO A 157 1.46 29.92 4.03
CA PRO A 157 2.00 30.34 2.74
C PRO A 157 2.12 29.23 1.71
N PHE A 158 2.36 27.98 2.16
CA PHE A 158 2.53 26.82 1.28
C PHE A 158 1.23 26.37 0.58
N GLN A 159 0.07 26.85 1.01
CA GLN A 159 -1.19 26.66 0.27
C GLN A 159 -1.17 27.27 -1.12
N PHE A 160 -0.23 28.18 -1.40
CA PHE A 160 -0.03 28.88 -2.68
C PHE A 160 1.19 28.34 -3.44
N SER A 161 1.80 27.26 -2.98
CA SER A 161 2.95 26.66 -3.65
C SER A 161 2.60 26.24 -5.09
N SER A 162 3.54 26.45 -6.01
CA SER A 162 3.44 25.95 -7.38
C SER A 162 3.67 24.44 -7.49
N VAL A 163 4.20 23.80 -6.43
CA VAL A 163 4.43 22.35 -6.36
C VAL A 163 3.16 21.68 -5.83
N PRO A 164 2.44 20.87 -6.65
CA PRO A 164 1.15 20.31 -6.29
C PRO A 164 1.15 19.54 -4.97
N GLY A 165 2.19 18.71 -4.74
CA GLY A 165 2.31 17.93 -3.52
C GLY A 165 2.52 18.76 -2.25
N ILE A 166 3.23 19.89 -2.33
CA ILE A 166 3.41 20.80 -1.19
C ILE A 166 2.11 21.58 -0.94
N LYS A 167 1.49 22.10 -2.00
CA LYS A 167 0.20 22.80 -1.93
C LYS A 167 -0.88 21.93 -1.30
N GLY A 168 -1.02 20.68 -1.76
CA GLY A 168 -2.02 19.75 -1.24
C GLY A 168 -1.81 19.44 0.24
N ALA A 169 -0.57 19.13 0.65
CA ALA A 169 -0.25 18.88 2.06
C ALA A 169 -0.54 20.12 2.95
N ALA A 170 -0.25 21.34 2.48
CA ALA A 170 -0.54 22.56 3.23
C ALA A 170 -2.05 22.83 3.38
N ILE A 171 -2.84 22.62 2.30
CA ILE A 171 -4.30 22.75 2.36
C ILE A 171 -4.87 21.74 3.35
N SER A 172 -4.45 20.48 3.26
CA SER A 172 -4.87 19.42 4.17
C SER A 172 -4.51 19.73 5.63
N ALA A 173 -3.27 20.15 5.88
CA ALA A 173 -2.81 20.50 7.22
C ALA A 173 -3.60 21.68 7.82
N ILE A 174 -3.87 22.72 7.06
CA ILE A 174 -4.68 23.88 7.51
C ILE A 174 -6.11 23.41 7.80
N SER A 175 -6.73 22.63 6.91
CA SER A 175 -8.06 22.08 7.13
C SER A 175 -8.12 21.30 8.44
N LYS A 176 -7.16 20.40 8.69
CA LYS A 176 -7.12 19.59 9.92
C LYS A 176 -6.90 20.43 11.18
N LEU A 177 -5.94 21.38 11.15
CA LEU A 177 -5.53 22.14 12.34
C LEU A 177 -6.49 23.28 12.69
N THR A 178 -7.26 23.81 11.72
CA THR A 178 -8.11 25.01 11.92
C THR A 178 -9.58 24.79 11.59
N HIS A 179 -9.93 23.63 11.02
CA HIS A 179 -11.26 23.31 10.46
C HIS A 179 -11.67 24.22 9.28
N ASP A 180 -10.72 24.90 8.64
CA ASP A 180 -10.93 25.68 7.43
C ASP A 180 -10.84 24.77 6.20
N CYS A 181 -12.01 24.35 5.67
CA CYS A 181 -12.12 23.44 4.54
C CYS A 181 -12.33 24.15 3.20
N GLU A 182 -12.26 25.49 3.15
CA GLU A 182 -12.61 26.27 1.94
C GLU A 182 -11.85 25.81 0.71
N ARG A 183 -10.56 25.47 0.85
CA ARG A 183 -9.68 25.11 -0.26
C ARG A 183 -9.50 23.62 -0.50
N VAL A 184 -10.14 22.75 0.29
CA VAL A 184 -9.95 21.28 0.19
C VAL A 184 -10.29 20.74 -1.21
N HIS A 185 -11.29 21.34 -1.88
CA HIS A 185 -11.65 20.97 -3.25
C HIS A 185 -10.50 21.18 -4.27
N GLU A 186 -9.51 22.05 -3.98
CA GLU A 186 -8.36 22.24 -4.86
C GLU A 186 -7.42 21.03 -4.87
N ILE A 187 -7.44 20.19 -3.82
CA ILE A 187 -6.65 18.96 -3.76
C ILE A 187 -7.15 17.97 -4.80
N SER A 188 -8.47 17.87 -5.00
CA SER A 188 -9.04 16.91 -5.96
C SER A 188 -8.66 17.20 -7.41
N LEU A 189 -8.34 18.46 -7.75
CA LEU A 189 -7.80 18.81 -9.07
C LEU A 189 -6.46 18.12 -9.36
N ASN A 190 -5.65 17.87 -8.33
CA ASN A 190 -4.36 17.20 -8.47
C ASN A 190 -4.50 15.71 -8.77
N LEU A 191 -5.69 15.11 -8.57
CA LEU A 191 -5.97 13.71 -8.93
C LEU A 191 -5.87 13.44 -10.43
N PHE A 192 -5.96 14.48 -11.26
CA PHE A 192 -5.97 14.38 -12.72
C PHE A 192 -4.69 14.87 -13.39
N LEU A 193 -3.67 15.22 -12.60
CA LEU A 193 -2.37 15.63 -13.12
C LEU A 193 -1.64 14.51 -13.84
N PRO A 194 -0.82 14.81 -14.86
CA PRO A 194 -0.06 13.80 -15.60
C PRO A 194 0.90 12.99 -14.75
N ASN A 195 1.54 13.64 -13.75
CA ASN A 195 2.51 12.99 -12.87
C ASN A 195 1.81 12.06 -11.88
N GLN A 196 2.20 10.78 -11.86
CA GLN A 196 1.66 9.77 -10.96
C GLN A 196 1.82 10.15 -9.48
N MET A 197 2.98 10.73 -9.09
CA MET A 197 3.24 11.07 -7.69
C MET A 197 2.30 12.17 -7.19
N ASP A 198 1.98 13.16 -8.03
CA ASP A 198 1.02 14.22 -7.67
C ASP A 198 -0.37 13.64 -7.42
N ARG A 199 -0.81 12.67 -8.23
CA ARG A 199 -2.09 11.96 -8.02
C ARG A 199 -2.09 11.16 -6.71
N HIS A 200 -0.99 10.46 -6.41
CA HIS A 200 -0.86 9.70 -5.16
C HIS A 200 -0.82 10.63 -3.94
N PHE A 201 -0.13 11.75 -4.04
CA PHE A 201 -0.12 12.78 -2.99
C PHE A 201 -1.51 13.34 -2.75
N ALA A 202 -2.26 13.63 -3.81
CA ALA A 202 -3.64 14.12 -3.68
C ALA A 202 -4.55 13.12 -2.93
N ILE A 203 -4.44 11.81 -3.20
CA ILE A 203 -5.16 10.78 -2.42
C ILE A 203 -4.82 10.87 -0.93
N GLN A 204 -3.52 10.98 -0.59
CA GLN A 204 -3.11 11.08 0.81
C GLN A 204 -3.60 12.39 1.44
N ASP A 205 -3.51 13.49 0.73
CA ASP A 205 -3.92 14.82 1.24
C ASP A 205 -5.44 14.89 1.47
N LEU A 206 -6.26 14.25 0.61
CA LEU A 206 -7.70 14.12 0.82
C LEU A 206 -8.02 13.26 2.05
N ILE A 207 -7.26 12.17 2.27
CA ILE A 207 -7.39 11.35 3.48
C ILE A 207 -7.06 12.18 4.72
N ASP A 208 -5.93 12.89 4.70
CA ASP A 208 -5.45 13.69 5.84
C ASP A 208 -6.38 14.88 6.15
N ALA A 209 -7.06 15.43 5.13
CA ALA A 209 -8.09 16.46 5.28
C ALA A 209 -9.46 15.92 5.69
N ASN A 210 -9.62 14.59 5.78
CA ASN A 210 -10.90 13.91 6.00
C ASN A 210 -12.01 14.33 4.99
N ALA A 211 -11.63 14.48 3.72
CA ALA A 211 -12.46 15.05 2.64
C ALA A 211 -13.43 14.01 2.06
N ILE A 212 -14.40 13.54 2.85
CA ILE A 212 -15.37 12.51 2.43
C ILE A 212 -16.28 13.00 1.29
N ASP A 213 -16.54 14.29 1.22
CA ASP A 213 -17.31 14.96 0.17
C ASP A 213 -16.60 14.96 -1.19
N GLN A 214 -15.30 14.64 -1.23
CA GLN A 214 -14.51 14.51 -2.46
C GLN A 214 -14.39 13.06 -2.95
N ILE A 215 -15.17 12.13 -2.42
CA ILE A 215 -15.03 10.70 -2.74
C ILE A 215 -15.37 10.38 -4.21
N ASP A 216 -16.30 11.08 -4.81
CA ASP A 216 -16.68 10.89 -6.21
C ASP A 216 -15.53 11.27 -7.16
N GLU A 217 -14.76 12.30 -6.81
CA GLU A 217 -13.53 12.68 -7.53
C GLU A 217 -12.46 11.60 -7.40
N VAL A 218 -12.34 10.97 -6.22
CA VAL A 218 -11.44 9.83 -6.03
C VAL A 218 -11.86 8.64 -6.89
N PHE A 219 -13.17 8.34 -7.00
CA PHE A 219 -13.67 7.28 -7.87
C PHE A 219 -13.37 7.53 -9.34
N SER A 220 -13.50 8.75 -9.80
CA SER A 220 -13.26 9.14 -11.20
C SER A 220 -11.77 9.30 -11.54
N ALA A 221 -10.89 9.44 -10.55
CA ALA A 221 -9.48 9.69 -10.74
C ALA A 221 -8.76 8.57 -11.50
N PRO A 222 -7.78 8.91 -12.37
CA PRO A 222 -6.93 7.93 -13.05
C PRO A 222 -5.81 7.40 -12.15
N VAL A 223 -6.19 6.81 -11.03
CA VAL A 223 -5.29 6.15 -10.07
C VAL A 223 -5.68 4.68 -9.92
N SER A 224 -4.74 3.88 -9.43
CA SER A 224 -4.97 2.46 -9.20
C SER A 224 -6.16 2.21 -8.25
N PRO A 225 -7.02 1.20 -8.51
CA PRO A 225 -8.04 0.74 -7.58
C PRO A 225 -7.54 0.59 -6.14
N VAL A 226 -6.30 0.13 -5.93
CA VAL A 226 -5.70 -0.03 -4.61
C VAL A 226 -5.65 1.30 -3.82
N PHE A 227 -5.32 2.41 -4.49
CA PHE A 227 -5.32 3.74 -3.85
C PHE A 227 -6.74 4.24 -3.56
N LYS A 228 -7.69 3.97 -4.47
CA LYS A 228 -9.12 4.30 -4.26
C LYS A 228 -9.67 3.52 -3.06
N ILE A 229 -9.43 2.23 -2.98
CA ILE A 229 -9.82 1.37 -1.85
C ILE A 229 -9.23 1.91 -0.54
N ARG A 230 -7.95 2.30 -0.54
CA ARG A 230 -7.30 2.89 0.64
C ARG A 230 -8.00 4.19 1.08
N ALA A 231 -8.32 5.08 0.12
CA ALA A 231 -9.03 6.33 0.41
C ALA A 231 -10.41 6.05 1.03
N ILE A 232 -11.21 5.17 0.41
CA ILE A 232 -12.52 4.76 0.91
C ILE A 232 -12.40 4.26 2.36
N ARG A 233 -11.49 3.32 2.59
CA ARG A 233 -11.35 2.71 3.91
C ARG A 233 -10.93 3.70 4.99
N LYS A 234 -10.07 4.66 4.65
CA LYS A 234 -9.64 5.69 5.59
C LYS A 234 -10.73 6.72 5.86
N LEU A 235 -11.39 7.20 4.82
CA LEU A 235 -12.42 8.23 4.94
C LEU A 235 -13.69 7.73 5.64
N TYR A 236 -14.08 6.47 5.41
CA TYR A 236 -15.29 5.89 6.03
C TYR A 236 -15.00 5.09 7.31
N GLY A 237 -13.80 4.52 7.45
CA GLY A 237 -13.44 3.71 8.62
C GLY A 237 -13.09 4.55 9.85
N ASP A 238 -12.50 5.72 9.67
CA ASP A 238 -12.14 6.63 10.75
C ASP A 238 -13.32 7.56 11.15
N ASN A 239 -14.34 7.68 10.29
CA ASN A 239 -15.56 8.42 10.55
C ASN A 239 -16.68 7.51 11.10
N LEU A 240 -16.89 7.51 12.39
CA LEU A 240 -18.02 6.83 13.05
C LEU A 240 -19.41 7.29 12.56
N ALA A 241 -19.48 8.35 11.77
CA ALA A 241 -20.70 8.90 11.19
C ALA A 241 -20.95 8.46 9.74
N GLY A 242 -19.97 7.82 9.08
CA GLY A 242 -20.11 7.36 7.69
C GLY A 242 -20.82 6.02 7.63
N THR A 243 -22.10 6.00 7.30
CA THR A 243 -22.82 4.75 7.02
C THR A 243 -22.28 4.14 5.72
N VAL A 244 -21.77 2.91 5.76
CA VAL A 244 -21.42 2.16 4.57
C VAL A 244 -22.70 1.86 3.78
N THR A 245 -22.89 2.55 2.66
CA THR A 245 -24.09 2.42 1.84
C THR A 245 -23.96 1.29 0.82
N PRO A 246 -25.07 0.70 0.33
CA PRO A 246 -25.02 -0.28 -0.75
C PRO A 246 -24.32 0.25 -2.01
N CYS A 247 -24.46 1.53 -2.34
CA CYS A 247 -23.78 2.17 -3.47
C CYS A 247 -22.24 2.14 -3.29
N LEU A 248 -21.77 2.47 -2.09
CA LEU A 248 -20.34 2.41 -1.76
C LEU A 248 -19.80 0.98 -1.84
N LEU A 249 -20.56 -0.02 -1.38
CA LEU A 249 -20.21 -1.43 -1.49
C LEU A 249 -20.13 -1.88 -2.95
N THR A 250 -21.08 -1.49 -3.79
CA THR A 250 -21.05 -1.77 -5.23
C THR A 250 -19.80 -1.17 -5.89
N SER A 251 -19.43 0.05 -5.53
CA SER A 251 -18.19 0.69 -6.01
C SER A 251 -16.96 -0.07 -5.53
N LEU A 252 -16.93 -0.51 -4.28
CA LEU A 252 -15.82 -1.29 -3.72
C LEU A 252 -15.73 -2.68 -4.38
N ASP A 253 -16.86 -3.34 -4.64
CA ASP A 253 -16.92 -4.59 -5.41
C ASP A 253 -16.29 -4.43 -6.81
N SER A 254 -16.62 -3.33 -7.49
CA SER A 254 -16.07 -2.98 -8.81
C SER A 254 -14.56 -2.75 -8.76
N LEU A 255 -14.05 -2.07 -7.72
CA LEU A 255 -12.63 -1.81 -7.55
C LEU A 255 -11.84 -3.09 -7.23
N LEU A 256 -12.35 -3.95 -6.36
CA LEU A 256 -11.69 -5.21 -5.97
C LEU A 256 -11.68 -6.21 -7.13
N SER A 257 -12.76 -6.28 -7.91
CA SER A 257 -12.84 -7.14 -9.11
C SER A 257 -12.08 -6.59 -10.32
N CYS A 258 -11.36 -5.47 -10.17
CA CYS A 258 -10.61 -4.80 -11.23
C CYS A 258 -11.46 -4.62 -12.51
N ASN A 259 -12.65 -4.01 -12.35
CA ASN A 259 -13.50 -3.73 -13.51
C ASN A 259 -12.80 -2.73 -14.45
N LEU A 260 -12.26 -3.24 -15.55
CA LEU A 260 -11.45 -2.47 -16.49
C LEU A 260 -12.21 -1.30 -17.13
N ASP A 261 -13.52 -1.42 -17.32
CA ASP A 261 -14.34 -0.35 -17.91
C ASP A 261 -14.45 0.87 -16.98
N ALA A 262 -14.39 0.63 -15.67
CA ALA A 262 -14.44 1.69 -14.64
C ALA A 262 -13.07 2.33 -14.34
N ILE A 263 -11.97 1.83 -14.94
CA ILE A 263 -10.63 2.35 -14.71
C ILE A 263 -10.28 3.42 -15.73
N ASN A 264 -10.09 4.66 -15.28
CA ASN A 264 -9.58 5.75 -16.08
C ASN A 264 -8.04 5.70 -16.17
N CYS A 265 -7.49 5.91 -17.38
CA CYS A 265 -6.05 5.98 -17.63
C CYS A 265 -5.67 7.38 -18.11
N VAL A 266 -4.52 7.89 -17.64
CA VAL A 266 -3.96 9.16 -18.12
C VAL A 266 -3.33 8.99 -19.50
N HIS A 267 -2.66 7.86 -19.68
CA HIS A 267 -1.92 7.57 -20.91
C HIS A 267 -2.81 7.01 -22.01
N ARG A 268 -2.38 7.19 -23.24
CA ARG A 268 -2.95 6.57 -24.45
C ARG A 268 -1.81 6.10 -25.31
N TYR A 269 -2.02 5.03 -26.07
CA TYR A 269 -1.10 4.63 -27.13
C TYR A 269 -1.52 5.34 -28.44
N ASP A 270 -0.54 5.91 -29.15
CA ASP A 270 -0.78 6.52 -30.47
C ASP A 270 -1.20 5.46 -31.50
N GLN A 271 -0.67 4.25 -31.36
CA GLN A 271 -1.02 3.06 -32.11
C GLN A 271 -1.06 1.87 -31.16
N ILE A 272 -1.89 0.87 -31.45
CA ILE A 272 -1.96 -0.34 -30.64
C ILE A 272 -0.60 -1.06 -30.72
N PRO A 273 0.12 -1.20 -29.59
CA PRO A 273 1.41 -1.87 -29.58
C PRO A 273 1.29 -3.39 -29.79
N SER A 274 2.43 -4.05 -30.04
CA SER A 274 2.49 -5.51 -30.08
C SER A 274 2.15 -6.13 -28.71
N ALA A 275 1.72 -7.38 -28.70
CA ALA A 275 1.41 -8.11 -27.47
C ALA A 275 2.61 -8.19 -26.53
N GLU A 276 3.83 -8.39 -27.06
CA GLU A 276 5.08 -8.42 -26.28
C GLU A 276 5.34 -7.08 -25.57
N PHE A 277 5.08 -5.96 -26.26
CA PHE A 277 5.22 -4.65 -25.64
C PHE A 277 4.20 -4.46 -24.52
N LEU A 278 2.94 -4.85 -24.75
CA LEU A 278 1.87 -4.74 -23.75
C LEU A 278 2.17 -5.61 -22.51
N VAL A 279 2.68 -6.84 -22.69
CA VAL A 279 3.09 -7.71 -21.57
C VAL A 279 4.22 -7.04 -20.78
N ARG A 280 5.20 -6.44 -21.45
CA ARG A 280 6.29 -5.71 -20.79
C ARG A 280 5.78 -4.47 -20.03
N ASP A 281 4.75 -3.78 -20.55
CA ASP A 281 4.17 -2.60 -19.90
C ASP A 281 3.41 -2.94 -18.60
N LEU A 282 3.09 -4.23 -18.34
CA LEU A 282 2.56 -4.69 -17.03
C LEU A 282 3.58 -4.56 -15.88
N TYR A 283 4.88 -4.40 -16.20
CA TYR A 283 5.96 -4.16 -15.23
C TYR A 283 6.29 -2.68 -15.04
N ASN A 284 5.51 -1.79 -15.64
CA ASN A 284 5.77 -0.36 -15.57
C ASN A 284 5.62 0.18 -14.14
N THR A 285 6.44 1.17 -13.80
CA THR A 285 6.33 1.87 -12.51
C THR A 285 5.13 2.81 -12.44
N ASP A 286 4.63 3.31 -13.58
CA ASP A 286 3.37 4.03 -13.65
C ASP A 286 2.19 3.06 -13.85
N PHE A 287 1.43 2.84 -12.81
CA PHE A 287 0.28 1.92 -12.81
C PHE A 287 -0.80 2.29 -13.83
N SER A 288 -0.92 3.56 -14.23
CA SER A 288 -1.84 3.97 -15.30
C SER A 288 -1.46 3.32 -16.65
N ARG A 289 -0.16 3.13 -16.90
CA ARG A 289 0.31 2.38 -18.05
C ARG A 289 0.03 0.89 -17.94
N CYS A 290 0.22 0.30 -16.76
CA CYS A 290 -0.11 -1.10 -16.53
C CYS A 290 -1.60 -1.38 -16.78
N TYR A 291 -2.50 -0.51 -16.31
CA TYR A 291 -3.95 -0.67 -16.58
C TYR A 291 -4.31 -0.44 -18.04
N LEU A 292 -3.62 0.48 -18.73
CA LEU A 292 -3.80 0.66 -20.19
C LEU A 292 -3.40 -0.60 -20.96
N ALA A 293 -2.24 -1.19 -20.63
CA ALA A 293 -1.79 -2.45 -21.20
C ALA A 293 -2.77 -3.60 -20.89
N LEU A 294 -3.24 -3.69 -19.64
CA LEU A 294 -4.22 -4.67 -19.22
C LEU A 294 -5.50 -4.61 -20.05
N LYS A 295 -6.04 -3.40 -20.29
CA LYS A 295 -7.23 -3.20 -21.15
C LYS A 295 -7.03 -3.71 -22.57
N HIS A 296 -5.90 -3.42 -23.18
CA HIS A 296 -5.61 -3.89 -24.52
C HIS A 296 -5.40 -5.41 -24.57
N LEU A 297 -4.64 -5.98 -23.63
CA LEU A 297 -4.42 -7.43 -23.55
C LEU A 297 -5.74 -8.19 -23.30
N SER A 298 -6.64 -7.68 -22.45
CA SER A 298 -7.93 -8.32 -22.19
C SER A 298 -8.85 -8.41 -23.41
N SER A 299 -8.59 -7.57 -24.42
CA SER A 299 -9.31 -7.57 -25.69
C SER A 299 -8.58 -8.29 -26.83
N SER A 300 -7.37 -8.82 -26.55
CA SER A 300 -6.56 -9.55 -27.54
C SER A 300 -6.98 -11.04 -27.58
N PRO A 301 -6.79 -11.74 -28.72
CA PRO A 301 -7.05 -13.17 -28.80
C PRO A 301 -6.25 -13.96 -27.75
N SER A 302 -6.93 -14.74 -26.91
CA SER A 302 -6.29 -15.49 -25.82
C SER A 302 -5.19 -16.43 -26.29
N SER A 303 -5.38 -17.05 -27.49
CA SER A 303 -4.39 -17.95 -28.10
C SER A 303 -3.08 -17.26 -28.51
N GLU A 304 -3.10 -15.98 -28.82
CA GLU A 304 -1.90 -15.21 -29.21
C GLU A 304 -1.12 -14.74 -27.97
N ILE A 305 -1.82 -14.35 -26.92
CA ILE A 305 -1.18 -13.75 -25.74
C ILE A 305 -0.77 -14.79 -24.69
N PHE A 306 -1.43 -15.96 -24.63
CA PHE A 306 -1.15 -16.97 -23.59
C PHE A 306 0.31 -17.45 -23.57
N PRO A 307 0.96 -17.79 -24.68
CA PRO A 307 2.38 -18.18 -24.67
C PRO A 307 3.27 -17.10 -24.05
N LEU A 308 3.08 -15.84 -24.45
CA LEU A 308 3.84 -14.70 -23.95
C LEU A 308 3.63 -14.48 -22.44
N LEU A 309 2.39 -14.60 -21.98
CA LEU A 309 2.06 -14.47 -20.56
C LEU A 309 2.65 -15.60 -19.74
N LYS A 310 2.60 -16.84 -20.25
CA LYS A 310 3.16 -18.02 -19.57
C LYS A 310 4.67 -17.89 -19.42
N ASP A 311 5.37 -17.53 -20.51
CA ASP A 311 6.83 -17.35 -20.48
C ASP A 311 7.23 -16.22 -19.52
N SER A 312 6.59 -15.05 -19.64
CA SER A 312 6.84 -13.91 -18.76
C SER A 312 6.52 -14.20 -17.28
N TRP A 313 5.49 -15.01 -17.01
CA TRP A 313 5.19 -15.43 -15.64
C TRP A 313 6.28 -16.32 -15.06
N ILE A 314 6.75 -17.30 -15.83
CA ILE A 314 7.80 -18.23 -15.38
C ILE A 314 9.14 -17.51 -15.19
N GLU A 315 9.46 -16.57 -16.07
CA GLU A 315 10.72 -15.82 -15.99
C GLU A 315 10.75 -14.82 -14.83
N GLU A 316 9.69 -14.04 -14.62
CA GLU A 316 9.78 -12.87 -13.72
C GLU A 316 8.49 -12.59 -12.93
N ALA A 317 7.30 -12.58 -13.58
CA ALA A 317 6.07 -12.05 -12.98
C ALA A 317 5.66 -12.77 -11.71
N HIS A 318 5.97 -14.08 -11.57
CA HIS A 318 5.68 -14.88 -10.38
C HIS A 318 6.31 -14.31 -9.09
N ASN A 319 7.37 -13.53 -9.21
CA ASN A 319 8.11 -12.93 -8.10
C ASN A 319 8.13 -11.39 -8.12
N ASP A 320 7.64 -10.74 -9.17
CA ASP A 320 7.45 -9.29 -9.21
C ASP A 320 6.11 -8.91 -8.58
N TYR A 321 6.14 -8.21 -7.44
CA TYR A 321 4.92 -7.90 -6.67
C TYR A 321 3.93 -6.97 -7.40
N GLY A 322 4.39 -6.19 -8.38
CA GLY A 322 3.57 -5.31 -9.23
C GLY A 322 2.93 -6.09 -10.36
N ALA A 323 3.77 -6.68 -11.22
CA ALA A 323 3.35 -7.46 -12.37
C ALA A 323 2.46 -8.64 -11.97
N HIS A 324 2.80 -9.36 -10.90
CA HIS A 324 2.00 -10.48 -10.38
C HIS A 324 0.52 -10.09 -10.22
N TYR A 325 0.23 -8.93 -9.62
CA TYR A 325 -1.14 -8.45 -9.46
C TYR A 325 -1.84 -8.19 -10.82
N PHE A 326 -1.13 -7.61 -11.79
CA PHE A 326 -1.71 -7.33 -13.11
C PHE A 326 -1.95 -8.61 -13.91
N PHE A 327 -1.04 -9.59 -13.84
CA PHE A 327 -1.23 -10.89 -14.47
C PHE A 327 -2.45 -11.64 -13.92
N ILE A 328 -2.62 -11.66 -12.58
CA ILE A 328 -3.79 -12.27 -11.93
C ILE A 328 -5.10 -11.63 -12.44
N ASN A 329 -5.15 -10.30 -12.49
CA ASN A 329 -6.33 -9.61 -12.99
C ASN A 329 -6.59 -9.86 -14.48
N LEU A 330 -5.52 -9.94 -15.29
CA LEU A 330 -5.62 -10.27 -16.71
C LEU A 330 -6.18 -11.68 -16.91
N PHE A 331 -5.65 -12.67 -16.20
CA PHE A 331 -6.17 -14.05 -16.27
C PHE A 331 -7.65 -14.12 -15.93
N GLY A 332 -8.10 -13.41 -14.90
CA GLY A 332 -9.50 -13.35 -14.50
C GLY A 332 -10.39 -12.48 -15.38
N SER A 333 -9.84 -11.67 -16.29
CA SER A 333 -10.61 -10.80 -17.19
C SER A 333 -10.98 -11.46 -18.53
N ILE A 334 -10.33 -12.55 -18.88
CA ILE A 334 -10.49 -13.29 -20.14
C ILE A 334 -11.17 -14.62 -19.84
N SER A 335 -12.24 -14.93 -20.57
CA SER A 335 -13.06 -16.13 -20.35
C SER A 335 -12.85 -17.24 -21.38
N ASP A 336 -12.27 -16.91 -22.55
CA ASP A 336 -12.12 -17.82 -23.69
C ASP A 336 -10.76 -18.53 -23.77
N TRP A 337 -10.15 -18.80 -22.61
CA TRP A 337 -8.91 -19.57 -22.53
C TRP A 337 -9.08 -21.00 -23.11
N SER A 338 -8.07 -21.50 -23.81
CA SER A 338 -8.02 -22.92 -24.17
C SER A 338 -8.03 -23.82 -22.92
N VAL A 339 -8.39 -25.07 -23.08
CA VAL A 339 -8.45 -26.04 -21.97
C VAL A 339 -7.09 -26.15 -21.25
N GLU A 340 -5.98 -26.18 -22.02
CA GLU A 340 -4.63 -26.21 -21.46
C GLU A 340 -4.31 -24.93 -20.68
N ALA A 341 -4.60 -23.77 -21.28
CA ALA A 341 -4.37 -22.47 -20.64
C ALA A 341 -5.20 -22.34 -19.35
N MET A 342 -6.47 -22.71 -19.40
CA MET A 342 -7.38 -22.68 -18.26
C MET A 342 -6.86 -23.53 -17.09
N SER A 343 -6.43 -24.77 -17.36
CA SER A 343 -5.86 -25.64 -16.32
C SER A 343 -4.66 -25.02 -15.63
N TRP A 344 -3.72 -24.51 -16.43
CA TRP A 344 -2.51 -23.85 -15.90
C TRP A 344 -2.84 -22.58 -15.11
N ILE A 345 -3.78 -21.75 -15.61
CA ILE A 345 -4.22 -20.50 -14.92
C ILE A 345 -4.88 -20.85 -13.58
N ILE A 346 -5.75 -21.86 -13.53
CA ILE A 346 -6.40 -22.27 -12.28
C ILE A 346 -5.38 -22.71 -11.24
N GLU A 347 -4.39 -23.55 -11.60
CA GLU A 347 -3.32 -23.94 -10.68
C GLU A 347 -2.56 -22.73 -10.14
N LEU A 348 -2.26 -21.78 -10.99
CA LEU A 348 -1.58 -20.52 -10.62
C LEU A 348 -2.44 -19.67 -9.68
N LEU A 349 -3.74 -19.51 -9.96
CA LEU A 349 -4.66 -18.75 -9.12
C LEU A 349 -4.79 -19.39 -7.74
N VAL A 350 -4.92 -20.72 -7.65
CA VAL A 350 -4.95 -21.46 -6.37
C VAL A 350 -3.65 -21.24 -5.61
N ALA A 351 -2.49 -21.41 -6.24
CA ALA A 351 -1.20 -21.13 -5.60
C ALA A 351 -1.10 -19.69 -5.08
N SER A 352 -1.65 -18.70 -5.83
CA SER A 352 -1.65 -17.30 -5.44
C SER A 352 -2.58 -17.00 -4.27
N ILE A 353 -3.72 -17.68 -4.13
CA ILE A 353 -4.62 -17.59 -2.97
C ILE A 353 -3.89 -17.95 -1.68
N PHE A 354 -3.08 -19.00 -1.70
CA PHE A 354 -2.33 -19.49 -0.55
C PHE A 354 -0.96 -18.83 -0.34
N ASN A 355 -0.57 -17.88 -1.21
CA ASN A 355 0.69 -17.16 -1.07
C ASN A 355 0.58 -16.12 0.06
N VAL A 356 1.11 -16.46 1.25
CA VAL A 356 1.06 -15.60 2.45
C VAL A 356 2.13 -14.51 2.51
N ARG A 357 2.97 -14.39 1.49
CA ARG A 357 4.01 -13.35 1.43
C ARG A 357 3.36 -11.96 1.38
N PRO A 358 3.70 -11.02 2.30
CA PRO A 358 3.01 -9.73 2.45
C PRO A 358 2.94 -8.89 1.16
N GLN A 359 3.98 -8.93 0.32
CA GLN A 359 4.03 -8.19 -0.94
C GLN A 359 3.00 -8.66 -1.97
N PHE A 360 2.46 -9.89 -1.84
CA PHE A 360 1.44 -10.46 -2.73
C PHE A 360 0.02 -10.42 -2.16
N GLN A 361 -0.19 -9.77 -1.02
CA GLN A 361 -1.50 -9.72 -0.35
C GLN A 361 -2.63 -9.28 -1.30
N LYS A 362 -2.44 -8.19 -2.06
CA LYS A 362 -3.43 -7.70 -3.03
C LYS A 362 -3.76 -8.71 -4.13
N SER A 363 -2.78 -9.56 -4.51
CA SER A 363 -2.96 -10.60 -5.51
C SER A 363 -3.80 -11.75 -4.98
N ARG A 364 -3.77 -12.05 -3.68
CA ARG A 364 -4.60 -13.10 -3.06
C ARG A 364 -6.09 -12.80 -3.24
N SER A 365 -6.53 -11.60 -2.89
CA SER A 365 -7.93 -11.15 -3.07
C SER A 365 -8.34 -11.17 -4.53
N ALA A 366 -7.48 -10.67 -5.43
CA ALA A 366 -7.70 -10.71 -6.87
C ALA A 366 -7.80 -12.14 -7.40
N SER A 367 -6.98 -13.09 -6.89
CA SER A 367 -7.02 -14.50 -7.29
C SER A 367 -8.32 -15.19 -6.89
N VAL A 368 -8.88 -14.87 -5.71
CA VAL A 368 -10.21 -15.38 -5.30
C VAL A 368 -11.27 -14.96 -6.32
N LEU A 369 -11.30 -13.68 -6.69
CA LEU A 369 -12.29 -13.17 -7.63
C LEU A 369 -12.07 -13.69 -9.06
N ALA A 370 -10.82 -13.82 -9.49
CA ALA A 370 -10.47 -14.42 -10.78
C ALA A 370 -10.89 -15.89 -10.84
N LEU A 371 -10.58 -16.70 -9.82
CA LEU A 371 -10.96 -18.09 -9.73
C LEU A 371 -12.50 -18.25 -9.71
N ALA A 372 -13.20 -17.40 -8.96
CA ALA A 372 -14.66 -17.41 -8.91
C ALA A 372 -15.30 -17.16 -10.28
N LYS A 373 -14.72 -16.27 -11.09
CA LYS A 373 -15.19 -15.98 -12.45
C LYS A 373 -14.91 -17.12 -13.42
N LEU A 374 -13.74 -17.73 -13.34
CA LEU A 374 -13.30 -18.75 -14.29
C LEU A 374 -13.78 -20.16 -13.93
N ASN A 375 -13.80 -20.49 -12.65
CA ASN A 375 -14.21 -21.80 -12.14
C ASN A 375 -14.79 -21.70 -10.72
N PRO A 376 -16.07 -21.32 -10.58
CA PRO A 376 -16.70 -21.17 -9.26
C PRO A 376 -16.79 -22.48 -8.47
N ILE A 377 -16.84 -23.63 -9.14
CA ILE A 377 -16.86 -24.94 -8.47
C ILE A 377 -15.54 -25.18 -7.75
N MET A 378 -14.42 -24.95 -8.45
CA MET A 378 -13.09 -25.08 -7.85
C MET A 378 -12.90 -24.16 -6.64
N LEU A 379 -13.39 -22.92 -6.70
CA LEU A 379 -13.33 -22.05 -5.52
C LEU A 379 -14.08 -22.67 -4.32
N CYS A 380 -15.25 -23.26 -4.55
CA CYS A 380 -16.04 -23.90 -3.49
C CYS A 380 -15.29 -25.07 -2.85
N GLU A 381 -14.50 -25.82 -3.61
CA GLU A 381 -13.69 -26.93 -3.09
C GLU A 381 -12.60 -26.46 -2.11
N PHE A 382 -12.06 -25.25 -2.31
CA PHE A 382 -11.01 -24.68 -1.46
C PHE A 382 -11.53 -23.79 -0.31
N ILE A 383 -12.84 -23.53 -0.23
CA ILE A 383 -13.39 -22.61 0.79
C ILE A 383 -13.02 -23.06 2.22
N GLU A 384 -13.18 -24.35 2.55
CA GLU A 384 -12.89 -24.85 3.89
C GLU A 384 -11.41 -24.70 4.24
N GLU A 385 -10.51 -24.96 3.29
CA GLU A 385 -9.06 -24.81 3.48
C GLU A 385 -8.68 -23.34 3.68
N ILE A 386 -9.27 -22.42 2.90
CA ILE A 386 -9.04 -20.98 3.05
C ILE A 386 -9.54 -20.51 4.42
N LEU A 387 -10.73 -20.97 4.86
CA LEU A 387 -11.33 -20.60 6.13
C LEU A 387 -10.63 -21.22 7.35
N ALA A 388 -9.87 -22.31 7.18
CA ALA A 388 -9.04 -22.85 8.25
C ALA A 388 -8.01 -21.83 8.80
N SER A 389 -7.65 -20.82 8.00
CA SER A 389 -6.78 -19.71 8.40
C SER A 389 -7.51 -18.38 8.59
N ARG A 390 -8.83 -18.37 8.78
CA ARG A 390 -9.71 -17.19 8.79
C ARG A 390 -9.18 -16.04 9.63
N ASP A 391 -8.75 -16.30 10.85
CA ASP A 391 -8.32 -15.26 11.80
C ASP A 391 -7.05 -14.51 11.33
N SER A 392 -6.29 -15.11 10.40
CA SER A 392 -5.11 -14.50 9.79
C SER A 392 -5.37 -13.90 8.41
N LEU A 393 -6.59 -14.07 7.86
CA LEU A 393 -6.93 -13.50 6.56
C LEU A 393 -7.07 -11.98 6.66
N PRO A 394 -6.46 -11.22 5.74
CA PRO A 394 -6.68 -9.79 5.68
C PRO A 394 -8.12 -9.46 5.27
N TRP A 395 -8.57 -8.26 5.61
CA TRP A 395 -9.96 -7.83 5.37
C TRP A 395 -10.40 -7.95 3.91
N ASP A 396 -9.52 -7.57 2.98
CA ASP A 396 -9.77 -7.61 1.53
C ASP A 396 -9.97 -9.04 1.02
N MET A 397 -9.29 -10.00 1.61
CA MET A 397 -9.49 -11.41 1.32
C MET A 397 -10.86 -11.90 1.79
N ARG A 398 -11.24 -11.58 3.06
CA ARG A 398 -12.56 -11.94 3.61
C ARG A 398 -13.70 -11.28 2.84
N TYR A 399 -13.53 -9.99 2.49
CA TYR A 399 -14.48 -9.25 1.67
C TYR A 399 -14.64 -9.89 0.28
N SER A 400 -13.53 -10.20 -0.40
CA SER A 400 -13.53 -10.81 -1.74
C SER A 400 -14.13 -12.22 -1.74
N LEU A 401 -13.96 -12.99 -0.66
CA LEU A 401 -14.63 -14.28 -0.51
C LEU A 401 -16.15 -14.11 -0.45
N ILE A 402 -16.65 -13.18 0.36
CA ILE A 402 -18.10 -12.88 0.42
C ILE A 402 -18.62 -12.45 -0.95
N GLN A 403 -17.92 -11.53 -1.62
CA GLN A 403 -18.27 -11.09 -2.98
C GLN A 403 -18.29 -12.27 -3.97
N ALA A 404 -17.28 -13.13 -3.93
CA ALA A 404 -17.18 -14.28 -4.83
C ALA A 404 -18.32 -15.29 -4.63
N ILE A 405 -18.64 -15.61 -3.37
CA ILE A 405 -19.73 -16.53 -3.02
C ILE A 405 -21.09 -15.94 -3.44
N ASP A 406 -21.30 -14.67 -3.20
CA ASP A 406 -22.56 -13.99 -3.54
C ASP A 406 -22.76 -13.91 -5.06
N MET A 407 -21.75 -13.45 -5.81
CA MET A 407 -21.91 -13.08 -7.22
C MET A 407 -21.68 -14.23 -8.21
N TYR A 408 -20.77 -15.16 -7.90
CA TYR A 408 -20.28 -16.16 -8.87
C TYR A 408 -20.56 -17.61 -8.50
N SER A 409 -20.80 -17.91 -7.22
CA SER A 409 -21.04 -19.29 -6.81
C SER A 409 -22.39 -19.82 -7.28
N GLU A 410 -22.43 -21.08 -7.71
CA GLU A 410 -23.64 -21.82 -8.09
C GLU A 410 -24.34 -22.47 -6.88
N LEU A 411 -23.87 -22.23 -5.67
CA LEU A 411 -24.44 -22.75 -4.44
C LEU A 411 -25.88 -22.25 -4.25
N ASP A 412 -26.71 -23.08 -3.62
CA ASP A 412 -28.05 -22.69 -3.21
C ASP A 412 -28.03 -21.55 -2.15
N LYS A 413 -29.12 -20.83 -2.03
CA LYS A 413 -29.21 -19.67 -1.09
C LYS A 413 -28.87 -20.04 0.37
N VAL A 414 -29.20 -21.24 0.84
CA VAL A 414 -28.94 -21.66 2.21
C VAL A 414 -27.46 -21.89 2.44
N SER A 415 -26.81 -22.57 1.51
CA SER A 415 -25.37 -22.85 1.54
C SER A 415 -24.56 -21.53 1.44
N LYS A 416 -24.92 -20.62 0.50
CA LYS A 416 -24.33 -19.28 0.39
C LYS A 416 -24.41 -18.54 1.72
N ARG A 417 -25.62 -18.46 2.29
CA ARG A 417 -25.85 -17.75 3.55
C ARG A 417 -25.01 -18.33 4.69
N LYS A 418 -24.92 -19.67 4.78
CA LYS A 418 -24.12 -20.35 5.80
C LYS A 418 -22.66 -19.95 5.71
N ILE A 419 -22.06 -20.03 4.51
CA ILE A 419 -20.66 -19.71 4.29
C ILE A 419 -20.38 -18.22 4.55
N ILE A 420 -21.25 -17.32 4.07
CA ILE A 420 -21.11 -15.87 4.31
C ILE A 420 -21.16 -15.56 5.80
N LEU A 421 -22.07 -16.17 6.54
CA LEU A 421 -22.14 -16.02 8.00
C LEU A 421 -20.88 -16.56 8.69
N GLU A 422 -20.32 -17.65 8.22
CA GLU A 422 -19.07 -18.21 8.75
C GLU A 422 -17.88 -17.27 8.50
N ILE A 423 -17.77 -16.67 7.29
CA ILE A 423 -16.72 -15.71 6.95
C ILE A 423 -16.83 -14.46 7.83
N SER A 424 -18.05 -13.94 8.05
CA SER A 424 -18.31 -12.69 8.73
C SER A 424 -18.60 -12.81 10.24
N ALA A 425 -18.64 -14.04 10.79
CA ALA A 425 -18.90 -14.23 12.21
C ALA A 425 -17.84 -13.49 13.05
N ASP A 426 -18.29 -12.64 13.96
CA ASP A 426 -17.45 -11.85 14.87
C ASP A 426 -16.36 -10.99 14.14
N ASP A 427 -16.59 -10.67 12.86
CA ASP A 427 -15.66 -9.81 12.12
C ASP A 427 -15.75 -8.37 12.64
N ASN A 428 -14.60 -7.78 12.94
CA ASN A 428 -14.52 -6.39 13.43
C ASN A 428 -14.41 -5.36 12.28
N ASP A 429 -14.28 -5.81 11.03
CA ASP A 429 -14.15 -4.92 9.88
C ASP A 429 -15.53 -4.48 9.37
N LEU A 430 -15.77 -3.17 9.43
CA LEU A 430 -17.03 -2.54 9.03
C LEU A 430 -17.45 -2.88 7.60
N PHE A 431 -16.52 -2.95 6.66
CA PHE A 431 -16.82 -3.22 5.26
C PHE A 431 -17.15 -4.70 5.03
N VAL A 432 -16.46 -5.61 5.72
CA VAL A 432 -16.75 -7.04 5.67
C VAL A 432 -18.14 -7.31 6.22
N GLN A 433 -18.48 -6.73 7.39
CA GLN A 433 -19.81 -6.85 7.99
C GLN A 433 -20.91 -6.28 7.08
N ALA A 434 -20.69 -5.08 6.51
CA ALA A 434 -21.67 -4.44 5.64
C ALA A 434 -21.91 -5.24 4.36
N ARG A 435 -20.82 -5.78 3.74
CA ARG A 435 -20.95 -6.62 2.53
C ARG A 435 -21.66 -7.93 2.80
N ALA A 436 -21.38 -8.56 3.94
CA ALA A 436 -22.10 -9.76 4.36
C ALA A 436 -23.58 -9.49 4.58
N GLY A 437 -23.91 -8.38 5.27
CA GLY A 437 -25.30 -7.93 5.45
C GLY A 437 -26.03 -7.74 4.13
N MET A 438 -25.40 -7.10 3.15
CA MET A 438 -25.96 -6.90 1.80
C MET A 438 -26.25 -8.25 1.10
N ALA A 439 -25.31 -9.18 1.16
CA ALA A 439 -25.44 -10.50 0.50
C ALA A 439 -26.51 -11.41 1.16
N ILE A 440 -26.78 -11.24 2.45
CA ILE A 440 -27.74 -12.09 3.17
C ILE A 440 -29.20 -11.61 2.96
N VAL A 441 -29.38 -10.33 2.66
CA VAL A 441 -30.71 -9.72 2.48
C VAL A 441 -31.26 -9.97 1.06
N LEU A 442 -30.39 -10.14 0.06
CA LEU A 442 -30.74 -10.46 -1.34
C LEU A 442 -30.98 -11.97 -1.51
#